data_7a446ec9f326e5ac9e9805b2a69e663e
#
_entry.id   7a446ec9f326e5ac9e9805b2a69e663e
#
_cell.length_a   1.000
_cell.length_b   1.000
_cell.length_c   1.000
_cell.angle_alpha   90.00
_cell.angle_beta   90.00
_cell.angle_gamma   90.00
#
_symmetry.space_group_name_H-M   'P 1'
#
loop_
_entity.id
_entity.type
_entity.pdbx_description
1 polymer ?
#
loop_
_entity_poly.entity_id
_entity_poly.type
_entity_poly.pdbx_seq_one_letter_code
_entity_poly.pdbx_strand_id
1 'polypeptide(L)'
;MLTLGIDSSAVAASAALVEDGKLLGEFYCNTKQVHSQTLLPMVEGLLQTVGRSCGELDAIAVSHGPGSFTGVRIGVSCVKGIALPKNIPCVGVSTLEAIAYSGIPYEDAILCAVMDARCGQVYNALFRSEGGALHRLTEDRALPIKELEGELWPHGRE
;
A
#
# COMPACT_ATOMS: atom_id res chain seq x y z
N MET A 1 4.85 6.68 -18.53
CA MET A 1 3.74 5.84 -18.00
C MET A 1 3.15 6.52 -16.78
N LEU A 2 1.88 6.92 -16.87
CA LEU A 2 1.15 7.59 -15.78
C LEU A 2 0.38 6.54 -14.97
N THR A 3 0.74 6.38 -13.70
CA THR A 3 0.18 5.36 -12.80
C THR A 3 -0.47 6.00 -11.60
N LEU A 4 -1.70 5.60 -11.30
CA LEU A 4 -2.41 5.95 -10.06
C LEU A 4 -2.23 4.82 -9.05
N GLY A 5 -1.67 5.12 -7.88
CA GLY A 5 -1.61 4.22 -6.73
C GLY A 5 -2.70 4.55 -5.71
N ILE A 6 -3.36 3.53 -5.15
CA ILE A 6 -4.41 3.69 -4.13
C ILE A 6 -4.16 2.71 -2.98
N ASP A 7 -4.22 3.23 -1.77
CA ASP A 7 -4.25 2.42 -0.55
C ASP A 7 -5.42 2.83 0.36
N SER A 8 -6.17 1.85 0.81
CA SER A 8 -7.24 1.96 1.80
C SER A 8 -7.25 0.77 2.78
N SER A 9 -6.12 0.10 2.90
CA SER A 9 -5.95 -1.12 3.69
C SER A 9 -5.90 -0.88 5.21
N ALA A 10 -5.73 0.35 5.64
CA ALA A 10 -5.63 0.76 7.05
C ALA A 10 -6.74 1.76 7.45
N VAL A 11 -6.58 2.45 8.59
CA VAL A 11 -7.46 3.54 9.03
C VAL A 11 -7.31 4.76 8.11
N ALA A 12 -6.10 5.02 7.67
CA ALA A 12 -5.83 6.04 6.67
C ALA A 12 -6.09 5.51 5.26
N ALA A 13 -6.38 6.44 4.34
CA ALA A 13 -6.37 6.19 2.91
C ALA A 13 -5.41 7.14 2.21
N SER A 14 -4.82 6.69 1.12
CA SER A 14 -3.97 7.54 0.28
C SER A 14 -4.20 7.25 -1.20
N ALA A 15 -3.87 8.26 -2.01
CA ALA A 15 -3.80 8.17 -3.46
C ALA A 15 -2.56 8.92 -3.94
N ALA A 16 -1.80 8.33 -4.83
CA ALA A 16 -0.60 8.94 -5.40
C ALA A 16 -0.59 8.82 -6.92
N LEU A 17 -0.09 9.83 -7.60
CA LEU A 17 0.07 9.86 -9.05
C LEU A 17 1.55 9.92 -9.41
N VAL A 18 2.01 8.94 -10.16
CA VAL A 18 3.42 8.78 -10.56
C VAL A 18 3.51 8.75 -12.09
N GLU A 19 4.42 9.53 -12.67
CA GLU A 19 4.72 9.53 -14.10
C GLU A 19 6.19 9.22 -14.32
N ASP A 20 6.48 8.13 -15.02
CA ASP A 20 7.85 7.68 -15.34
C ASP A 20 8.79 7.64 -14.12
N GLY A 21 8.29 7.10 -13.00
CA GLY A 21 9.03 7.00 -11.74
C GLY A 21 9.06 8.29 -10.89
N LYS A 22 8.49 9.41 -11.39
CA LYS A 22 8.43 10.66 -10.65
C LYS A 22 7.06 10.81 -9.98
N LEU A 23 7.05 11.05 -8.67
CA LEU A 23 5.84 11.41 -7.94
C LEU A 23 5.37 12.81 -8.37
N LEU A 24 4.17 12.89 -8.93
CA LEU A 24 3.53 14.16 -9.32
C LEU A 24 2.72 14.77 -8.17
N GLY A 25 2.09 13.93 -7.37
CA GLY A 25 1.33 14.34 -6.20
C GLY A 25 0.83 13.16 -5.40
N GLU A 26 0.56 13.41 -4.13
CA GLU A 26 0.02 12.44 -3.18
C GLU A 26 -0.99 13.12 -2.28
N PHE A 27 -2.13 12.46 -2.06
CA PHE A 27 -3.12 12.84 -1.08
C PHE A 27 -3.23 11.76 -0.01
N TYR A 28 -3.20 12.18 1.24
CA TYR A 28 -3.30 11.32 2.40
C TYR A 28 -4.43 11.82 3.30
N CYS A 29 -5.29 10.92 3.74
CA CYS A 29 -6.41 11.22 4.60
C CYS A 29 -6.47 10.23 5.77
N ASN A 30 -6.34 10.75 7.00
CA ASN A 30 -6.49 9.97 8.22
C ASN A 30 -7.58 10.62 9.09
N THR A 31 -8.82 10.42 8.69
CA THR A 31 -10.00 10.94 9.38
C THR A 31 -10.88 9.80 9.87
N LYS A 32 -11.86 10.12 10.72
CA LYS A 32 -12.86 9.13 11.14
C LYS A 32 -13.93 8.84 10.08
N GLN A 33 -13.82 9.47 8.89
CA GLN A 33 -14.75 9.22 7.79
C GLN A 33 -14.48 7.88 7.12
N VAL A 34 -15.52 7.26 6.59
CA VAL A 34 -15.41 5.97 5.90
C VAL A 34 -14.80 6.14 4.50
N HIS A 35 -13.92 5.24 4.11
CA HIS A 35 -13.21 5.28 2.83
C HIS A 35 -14.14 5.36 1.61
N SER A 36 -15.36 4.80 1.68
CA SER A 36 -16.35 4.90 0.60
C SER A 36 -16.82 6.32 0.30
N GLN A 37 -16.66 7.24 1.25
CA GLN A 37 -17.01 8.66 1.08
C GLN A 37 -15.80 9.52 0.69
N THR A 38 -14.60 9.10 1.04
CA THR A 38 -13.39 9.94 0.92
C THR A 38 -12.50 9.56 -0.26
N LEU A 39 -12.45 8.28 -0.64
CA LEU A 39 -11.44 7.77 -1.58
C LEU A 39 -11.61 8.34 -3.00
N LEU A 40 -12.83 8.30 -3.57
CA LEU A 40 -13.08 8.86 -4.91
C LEU A 40 -12.87 10.37 -4.98
N PRO A 41 -13.43 11.18 -4.04
CA PRO A 41 -13.13 12.62 -3.99
C PRO A 41 -11.63 12.92 -3.85
N MET A 42 -10.88 12.08 -3.11
CA MET A 42 -9.44 12.23 -2.98
C MET A 42 -8.71 12.00 -4.31
N VAL A 43 -9.06 10.95 -5.04
CA VAL A 43 -8.50 10.67 -6.38
C VAL A 43 -8.85 11.78 -7.36
N GLU A 44 -10.10 12.23 -7.37
CA GLU A 44 -10.56 13.32 -8.24
C GLU A 44 -9.82 14.63 -7.94
N GLY A 45 -9.70 15.01 -6.66
CA GLY A 45 -8.96 16.18 -6.23
C GLY A 45 -7.47 16.11 -6.57
N LEU A 46 -6.86 14.94 -6.43
CA LEU A 46 -5.46 14.72 -6.82
C LEU A 46 -5.25 14.95 -8.32
N LEU A 47 -6.05 14.27 -9.15
CA LEU A 47 -5.98 14.42 -10.61
C LEU A 47 -6.19 15.86 -11.05
N GLN A 48 -7.19 16.54 -10.48
CA GLN A 48 -7.47 17.95 -10.76
C GLN A 48 -6.29 18.85 -10.37
N THR A 49 -5.69 18.64 -9.19
CA THR A 49 -4.55 19.43 -8.69
C THR A 49 -3.33 19.28 -9.58
N VAL A 50 -3.10 18.09 -10.12
CA VAL A 50 -1.96 17.78 -11.02
C VAL A 50 -2.27 18.15 -12.47
N GLY A 51 -3.51 18.52 -12.80
CA GLY A 51 -3.95 18.85 -14.16
C GLY A 51 -4.03 17.63 -15.08
N ARG A 52 -4.41 16.49 -14.55
CA ARG A 52 -4.58 15.21 -15.27
C ARG A 52 -6.02 14.71 -15.17
N SER A 53 -6.37 13.79 -16.02
CA SER A 53 -7.68 13.13 -16.04
C SER A 53 -7.54 11.60 -15.88
N CYS A 54 -8.59 10.94 -15.39
CA CYS A 54 -8.62 9.46 -15.36
C CYS A 54 -8.37 8.83 -16.74
N GLY A 55 -8.69 9.57 -17.80
CA GLY A 55 -8.52 9.08 -19.15
C GLY A 55 -7.08 9.03 -19.66
N GLU A 56 -6.15 9.63 -18.95
CA GLU A 56 -4.73 9.64 -19.27
C GLU A 56 -3.95 8.57 -18.51
N LEU A 57 -4.59 7.86 -17.57
CA LEU A 57 -3.95 6.81 -16.80
C LEU A 57 -3.60 5.61 -17.69
N ASP A 58 -2.34 5.19 -17.62
CA ASP A 58 -1.83 3.97 -18.25
C ASP A 58 -2.05 2.73 -17.40
N ALA A 59 -2.03 2.87 -16.06
CA ALA A 59 -2.24 1.79 -15.11
C ALA A 59 -2.78 2.30 -13.77
N ILE A 60 -3.40 1.40 -13.00
CA ILE A 60 -3.81 1.65 -11.62
C ILE A 60 -3.29 0.54 -10.73
N ALA A 61 -2.56 0.90 -9.67
CA ALA A 61 -2.10 0.01 -8.61
C ALA A 61 -2.98 0.16 -7.37
N VAL A 62 -3.28 -0.95 -6.69
CA VAL A 62 -4.08 -0.93 -5.46
C VAL A 62 -3.55 -1.91 -4.43
N SER A 63 -3.46 -1.49 -3.17
CA SER A 63 -3.19 -2.41 -2.06
C SER A 63 -4.33 -3.42 -1.93
N HIS A 64 -4.04 -4.70 -2.19
CA HIS A 64 -5.04 -5.77 -2.11
C HIS A 64 -5.07 -6.49 -0.77
N GLY A 65 -4.29 -6.05 0.18
CA GLY A 65 -4.12 -6.61 1.52
C GLY A 65 -2.68 -7.12 1.76
N PRO A 66 -2.44 -7.61 2.98
CA PRO A 66 -3.36 -7.73 4.11
C PRO A 66 -3.78 -6.37 4.70
N GLY A 67 -4.88 -6.35 5.46
CA GLY A 67 -5.35 -5.14 6.12
C GLY A 67 -6.85 -5.16 6.46
N SER A 68 -7.45 -3.99 6.59
CA SER A 68 -8.88 -3.82 6.83
C SER A 68 -9.71 -4.48 5.74
N PHE A 69 -10.48 -5.51 6.08
CA PHE A 69 -11.35 -6.22 5.15
C PHE A 69 -12.29 -5.30 4.35
N THR A 70 -12.91 -4.34 5.04
CA THR A 70 -13.80 -3.37 4.40
C THR A 70 -13.00 -2.36 3.57
N GLY A 71 -11.88 -1.86 4.10
CA GLY A 71 -11.05 -0.88 3.42
C GLY A 71 -10.49 -1.41 2.10
N VAL A 72 -9.87 -2.59 2.11
CA VAL A 72 -9.33 -3.24 0.90
C VAL A 72 -10.42 -3.41 -0.17
N ARG A 73 -11.62 -3.87 0.21
CA ARG A 73 -12.73 -4.03 -0.75
C ARG A 73 -13.20 -2.72 -1.35
N ILE A 74 -13.24 -1.64 -0.55
CA ILE A 74 -13.58 -0.31 -1.05
C ILE A 74 -12.53 0.14 -2.08
N GLY A 75 -11.23 0.02 -1.77
CA GLY A 75 -10.15 0.36 -2.70
C GLY A 75 -10.24 -0.39 -4.01
N VAL A 76 -10.35 -1.72 -3.95
CA VAL A 76 -10.47 -2.58 -5.15
C VAL A 76 -11.72 -2.24 -5.97
N SER A 77 -12.86 -1.96 -5.32
CA SER A 77 -14.10 -1.59 -6.01
C SER A 77 -13.98 -0.22 -6.68
N CYS A 78 -13.34 0.74 -6.01
CA CYS A 78 -13.04 2.06 -6.54
C CYS A 78 -12.18 1.97 -7.80
N VAL A 79 -11.08 1.21 -7.73
CA VAL A 79 -10.17 1.00 -8.87
C VAL A 79 -10.88 0.35 -10.05
N LYS A 80 -11.70 -0.68 -9.82
CA LYS A 80 -12.49 -1.30 -10.88
C LYS A 80 -13.46 -0.32 -11.54
N GLY A 81 -14.09 0.56 -10.73
CA GLY A 81 -14.99 1.59 -11.23
C GLY A 81 -14.28 2.62 -12.12
N ILE A 82 -13.08 3.06 -11.71
CA ILE A 82 -12.26 4.01 -12.46
C ILE A 82 -11.73 3.37 -13.76
N ALA A 83 -11.30 2.12 -13.70
CA ALA A 83 -10.67 1.43 -14.82
C ALA A 83 -11.65 1.03 -15.93
N LEU A 84 -12.89 0.66 -15.55
CA LEU A 84 -13.86 0.02 -16.45
C LEU A 84 -14.16 0.82 -17.72
N PRO A 85 -14.37 2.15 -17.70
CA PRO A 85 -14.78 2.89 -18.91
C PRO A 85 -13.74 2.89 -20.03
N LYS A 86 -12.45 2.74 -19.69
CA LYS A 86 -11.32 2.77 -20.63
C LYS A 86 -10.50 1.50 -20.63
N ASN A 87 -10.94 0.50 -19.90
CA ASN A 87 -10.26 -0.78 -19.74
C ASN A 87 -8.80 -0.62 -19.29
N ILE A 88 -8.56 0.27 -18.30
CA ILE A 88 -7.22 0.58 -17.80
C ILE A 88 -6.68 -0.65 -17.06
N PRO A 89 -5.45 -1.10 -17.33
CA PRO A 89 -4.80 -2.19 -16.59
C PRO A 89 -4.74 -1.91 -15.09
N CYS A 90 -5.08 -2.91 -14.28
CA CYS A 90 -5.02 -2.81 -12.81
C CYS A 90 -4.10 -3.87 -12.24
N VAL A 91 -3.27 -3.50 -11.26
CA VAL A 91 -2.38 -4.40 -10.54
C VAL A 91 -2.65 -4.35 -9.03
N GLY A 92 -2.73 -5.52 -8.41
CA GLY A 92 -2.78 -5.65 -6.95
C GLY A 92 -1.36 -5.68 -6.39
N VAL A 93 -1.13 -4.92 -5.31
CA VAL A 93 0.15 -4.87 -4.59
C VAL A 93 -0.08 -5.31 -3.15
N SER A 94 0.82 -6.14 -2.58
CA SER A 94 0.78 -6.45 -1.16
C SER A 94 0.94 -5.18 -0.34
N THR A 95 0.07 -4.99 0.66
CA THR A 95 0.18 -3.85 1.57
C THR A 95 1.52 -3.85 2.32
N LEU A 96 1.99 -5.04 2.73
CA LEU A 96 3.25 -5.18 3.45
C LEU A 96 4.46 -4.89 2.54
N GLU A 97 4.37 -5.23 1.27
CA GLU A 97 5.37 -4.86 0.29
C GLU A 97 5.43 -3.35 0.07
N ALA A 98 4.27 -2.70 -0.09
CA ALA A 98 4.19 -1.25 -0.19
C ALA A 98 4.79 -0.54 1.04
N ILE A 99 4.54 -1.06 2.26
CA ILE A 99 5.16 -0.57 3.49
C ILE A 99 6.68 -0.75 3.45
N ALA A 100 7.16 -1.92 3.03
CA ALA A 100 8.59 -2.21 2.98
C ALA A 100 9.36 -1.33 1.99
N TYR A 101 8.71 -0.84 0.94
CA TYR A 101 9.32 0.11 -0.01
C TYR A 101 9.85 1.39 0.65
N SER A 102 9.26 1.81 1.78
CA SER A 102 9.77 2.95 2.57
C SER A 102 11.17 2.68 3.18
N GLY A 103 11.55 1.43 3.29
CA GLY A 103 12.84 1.00 3.85
C GLY A 103 13.96 0.84 2.82
N ILE A 104 13.67 0.96 1.52
CA ILE A 104 14.69 0.80 0.45
C ILE A 104 15.96 1.64 0.66
N PRO A 105 15.91 2.88 1.19
CA PRO A 105 17.12 3.66 1.44
C PRO A 105 18.10 3.04 2.45
N TYR A 106 17.67 2.03 3.21
CA TYR A 106 18.53 1.29 4.13
C TYR A 106 19.15 0.11 3.38
N GLU A 107 20.36 0.29 2.84
CA GLU A 107 21.09 -0.75 2.10
C GLU A 107 21.46 -1.95 2.99
N ASP A 108 21.43 -3.14 2.41
CA ASP A 108 21.76 -4.43 3.05
C ASP A 108 20.98 -4.71 4.34
N ALA A 109 19.78 -4.14 4.47
CA ALA A 109 18.95 -4.27 5.65
C ALA A 109 17.85 -5.32 5.49
N ILE A 110 17.53 -6.00 6.61
CA ILE A 110 16.29 -6.77 6.72
C ILE A 110 15.17 -5.82 7.15
N LEU A 111 14.15 -5.70 6.33
CA LEU A 111 12.98 -4.87 6.55
C LEU A 111 11.84 -5.74 7.06
N CYS A 112 11.34 -5.43 8.23
CA CYS A 112 10.19 -6.11 8.84
C CYS A 112 8.95 -5.24 8.66
N ALA A 113 8.17 -5.49 7.60
CA ALA A 113 6.89 -4.81 7.40
C ALA A 113 5.84 -5.40 8.35
N VAL A 114 5.14 -4.54 9.07
CA VAL A 114 4.17 -4.94 10.11
C VAL A 114 2.94 -4.05 10.07
N MET A 115 1.77 -4.68 10.18
CA MET A 115 0.48 -4.01 10.40
C MET A 115 -0.26 -4.68 11.55
N ASP A 116 -1.05 -3.90 12.29
CA ASP A 116 -1.95 -4.44 13.32
C ASP A 116 -3.06 -5.32 12.69
N ALA A 117 -3.06 -6.59 13.06
CA ALA A 117 -4.11 -7.55 12.67
C ALA A 117 -5.18 -7.72 13.77
N ARG A 118 -5.12 -6.91 14.83
CA ARG A 118 -5.95 -6.94 16.04
C ARG A 118 -5.71 -8.17 16.92
N CYS A 119 -6.33 -8.20 18.09
CA CYS A 119 -6.28 -9.32 19.03
C CYS A 119 -4.87 -9.80 19.39
N GLY A 120 -3.88 -8.89 19.45
CA GLY A 120 -2.48 -9.22 19.75
C GLY A 120 -1.73 -9.92 18.62
N GLN A 121 -2.28 -9.88 17.41
CA GLN A 121 -1.67 -10.37 16.19
C GLN A 121 -1.21 -9.24 15.29
N VAL A 122 -0.25 -9.55 14.42
CA VAL A 122 0.22 -8.65 13.37
C VAL A 122 0.20 -9.36 12.02
N TYR A 123 -0.12 -8.60 10.98
CA TYR A 123 0.28 -8.98 9.61
C TYR A 123 1.76 -8.65 9.45
N ASN A 124 2.52 -9.57 8.90
CA ASN A 124 3.97 -9.43 8.74
C ASN A 124 4.46 -10.05 7.45
N ALA A 125 5.46 -9.42 6.86
CA ALA A 125 6.35 -10.01 5.87
C ALA A 125 7.75 -9.43 6.04
N LEU A 126 8.76 -10.23 5.76
CA LEU A 126 10.16 -9.84 5.79
C LEU A 126 10.68 -9.64 4.36
N PHE A 127 11.50 -8.62 4.23
CA PHE A 127 12.15 -8.26 2.97
C PHE A 127 13.62 -7.95 3.21
N ARG A 128 14.41 -8.00 2.15
CA ARG A 128 15.79 -7.50 2.12
C ARG A 128 15.87 -6.32 1.15
N SER A 129 16.48 -5.24 1.59
CA SER A 129 16.89 -4.14 0.72
C SER A 129 18.32 -4.39 0.28
N GLU A 130 18.56 -4.51 -1.02
CA GLU A 130 19.87 -4.78 -1.61
C GLU A 130 19.95 -4.16 -3.02
N GLY A 131 20.98 -3.36 -3.26
CA GLY A 131 21.20 -2.73 -4.58
C GLY A 131 20.08 -1.81 -5.03
N GLY A 132 19.37 -1.15 -4.10
CA GLY A 132 18.21 -0.30 -4.39
C GLY A 132 16.95 -1.06 -4.77
N ALA A 133 16.92 -2.38 -4.60
CA ALA A 133 15.77 -3.25 -4.86
C ALA A 133 15.25 -3.89 -3.56
N LEU A 134 13.98 -4.26 -3.58
CA LEU A 134 13.31 -4.95 -2.49
C LEU A 134 13.15 -6.44 -2.84
N HIS A 135 13.72 -7.33 -2.05
CA HIS A 135 13.62 -8.77 -2.21
C HIS A 135 12.76 -9.36 -1.08
N ARG A 136 11.66 -10.00 -1.44
CA ARG A 136 10.77 -10.66 -0.47
C ARG A 136 11.43 -11.91 0.11
N LEU A 137 11.43 -12.03 1.45
CA LEU A 137 11.98 -13.19 2.18
C LEU A 137 10.88 -14.12 2.71
N THR A 138 9.71 -13.58 3.08
CA THR A 138 8.57 -14.38 3.56
C THR A 138 7.28 -13.96 2.86
N GLU A 139 6.33 -14.87 2.75
CA GLU A 139 4.96 -14.55 2.34
C GLU A 139 4.26 -13.66 3.36
N ASP A 140 3.17 -13.00 2.93
CA ASP A 140 2.30 -12.26 3.85
C ASP A 140 1.64 -13.23 4.82
N ARG A 141 1.81 -13.00 6.13
CA ARG A 141 1.33 -13.90 7.19
C ARG A 141 0.71 -13.13 8.33
N ALA A 142 -0.14 -13.80 9.11
CA ALA A 142 -0.66 -13.28 10.37
C ALA A 142 -0.14 -14.15 11.50
N LEU A 143 0.45 -13.54 12.55
CA LEU A 143 1.02 -14.26 13.68
C LEU A 143 0.93 -13.41 14.97
N PRO A 144 0.97 -14.06 16.15
CA PRO A 144 1.06 -13.34 17.41
C PRO A 144 2.34 -12.47 17.46
N ILE A 145 2.23 -11.26 17.99
CA ILE A 145 3.39 -10.34 18.07
C ILE A 145 4.57 -10.93 18.83
N LYS A 146 4.29 -11.75 19.86
CA LYS A 146 5.34 -12.45 20.64
C LYS A 146 6.10 -13.48 19.82
N GLU A 147 5.44 -14.12 18.85
CA GLU A 147 6.07 -15.09 17.95
C GLU A 147 7.03 -14.37 17.01
N LEU A 148 6.57 -13.24 16.42
CA LEU A 148 7.42 -12.39 15.59
C LEU A 148 8.63 -11.86 16.38
N GLU A 149 8.42 -11.44 17.63
CA GLU A 149 9.49 -10.97 18.50
C GLU A 149 10.53 -12.08 18.75
N GLY A 150 10.10 -13.32 19.03
CA GLY A 150 10.98 -14.46 19.20
C GLY A 150 11.74 -14.85 17.92
N GLU A 151 11.14 -14.65 16.75
CA GLU A 151 11.81 -14.91 15.46
C GLU A 151 12.90 -13.88 15.16
N LEU A 152 12.64 -12.60 15.43
CA LEU A 152 13.58 -11.50 15.16
C LEU A 152 14.73 -11.42 16.18
N TRP A 153 14.47 -11.83 17.41
CA TRP A 153 15.46 -11.81 18.54
C TRP A 153 15.50 -13.17 19.24
N PRO A 154 16.04 -14.22 18.59
CA PRO A 154 16.01 -15.58 19.14
C PRO A 154 16.80 -15.75 20.45
N HIS A 155 17.67 -14.80 20.81
CA HIS A 155 18.47 -14.82 22.06
C HIS A 155 18.02 -13.82 23.12
N GLY A 156 16.83 -13.19 22.93
CA GLY A 156 16.34 -12.13 23.81
C GLY A 156 17.04 -10.78 23.55
N ARG A 157 16.53 -9.73 24.22
CA ARG A 157 17.24 -8.45 24.26
C ARG A 157 18.30 -8.55 25.36
N GLU A 158 19.57 -8.58 25.02
CA GLU A 158 20.63 -8.25 25.96
C GLU A 158 20.62 -6.77 26.31
#